data_88d715d3ee43b7868545b7875dce2c38
#
_entry.id   88d715d3ee43b7868545b7875dce2c38
#
_cell.length_a   1.000
_cell.length_b   1.000
_cell.length_c   1.000
_cell.angle_alpha   90.00
_cell.angle_beta   90.00
_cell.angle_gamma   90.00
#
_symmetry.space_group_name_H-M   'P 1'
#
loop_
_entity.id
_entity.type
_entity.pdbx_description
1 polymer ?
#
loop_
_entity_poly.entity_id
_entity_poly.type
_entity_poly.pdbx_seq_one_letter_code
_entity_poly.pdbx_strand_id
1 'polypeptide(L)'
;RGLGDVYKRQDNECMFDGSAIEGFARMEDSDMYLRPDLNTFEIFPWRPQQGKVARLLCDVQKADGSMFESDPRYVLKKVIAEAKKMGYTFDVGPECEFFSFHTDEDGLPTTFSHEKASYFDLGPLDLGENARRDIVLTLEDMGFEVEESHHEFAPAQHEVDFKYDEALLTADNI
;
A
#
# COMPACT_ATOMS: atom_id res chain seq x y z
N ARG A 1 18.28 5.76 -9.04
CA ARG A 1 18.65 6.99 -8.31
C ARG A 1 19.03 6.59 -6.91
N GLY A 2 20.14 7.08 -6.35
CA GLY A 2 20.63 6.66 -5.05
C GLY A 2 19.97 7.38 -3.88
N LEU A 3 20.23 6.90 -2.64
CA LEU A 3 19.74 7.53 -1.40
C LEU A 3 19.97 9.04 -1.33
N GLY A 4 21.04 9.56 -1.98
CA GLY A 4 21.29 10.99 -2.07
C GLY A 4 20.22 11.81 -2.79
N ASP A 5 19.43 11.19 -3.68
CA ASP A 5 18.32 11.87 -4.36
C ASP A 5 17.09 12.02 -3.43
N VAL A 6 16.92 11.11 -2.46
CA VAL A 6 15.85 11.18 -1.46
C VAL A 6 16.09 12.36 -0.51
N TYR A 7 17.29 12.51 0.00
CA TYR A 7 17.65 13.64 0.87
C TYR A 7 17.57 14.98 0.14
N LYS A 8 18.00 15.02 -1.13
CA LYS A 8 17.87 16.22 -1.96
C LYS A 8 16.43 16.62 -2.24
N ARG A 9 15.50 15.64 -2.28
CA ARG A 9 14.07 15.91 -2.48
C ARG A 9 13.34 16.32 -1.21
N GLN A 10 13.91 16.07 -0.03
CA GLN A 10 13.40 16.61 1.23
C GLN A 10 13.61 18.12 1.34
N ASP A 11 14.76 18.59 0.85
CA ASP A 11 15.14 20.01 0.87
C ASP A 11 14.63 20.75 -0.38
N ASN A 12 14.29 20.03 -1.44
CA ASN A 12 13.72 20.57 -2.67
C ASN A 12 12.29 20.06 -2.81
N GLU A 13 11.35 20.95 -2.72
CA GLU A 13 9.92 20.74 -2.90
C GLU A 13 9.64 19.89 -4.13
N CYS A 14 9.07 18.70 -3.92
CA CYS A 14 8.60 17.83 -5.00
C CYS A 14 7.19 18.24 -5.37
N MET A 15 7.06 19.10 -6.37
CA MET A 15 5.78 19.58 -6.86
C MET A 15 5.15 18.60 -7.85
N PHE A 16 3.83 18.51 -7.82
CA PHE A 16 3.02 17.82 -8.82
C PHE A 16 1.74 18.60 -9.10
N ASP A 17 1.11 18.34 -10.25
CA ASP A 17 -0.17 18.92 -10.62
C ASP A 17 -1.31 18.07 -10.04
N GLY A 18 -1.90 18.54 -8.95
CA GLY A 18 -3.02 17.87 -8.29
C GLY A 18 -4.30 17.83 -9.12
N SER A 19 -4.46 18.75 -10.08
CA SER A 19 -5.64 18.78 -10.97
C SER A 19 -5.60 17.67 -12.03
N ALA A 20 -4.44 17.09 -12.29
CA ALA A 20 -4.28 15.94 -13.17
C ALA A 20 -4.85 14.64 -12.56
N ILE A 21 -5.11 14.63 -11.25
CA ILE A 21 -5.73 13.49 -10.55
C ILE A 21 -7.23 13.78 -10.42
N GLU A 22 -8.05 12.95 -11.05
CA GLU A 22 -9.50 13.13 -11.08
C GLU A 22 -10.10 13.19 -9.67
N GLY A 23 -10.84 14.25 -9.40
CA GLY A 23 -11.52 14.46 -8.12
C GLY A 23 -10.61 14.90 -6.95
N PHE A 24 -9.28 15.04 -7.17
CA PHE A 24 -8.34 15.36 -6.10
C PHE A 24 -8.23 16.86 -5.81
N ALA A 25 -7.94 17.67 -6.82
CA ALA A 25 -7.86 19.12 -6.67
C ALA A 25 -8.55 19.87 -7.81
N ARG A 26 -8.88 21.14 -7.57
CA ARG A 26 -9.36 22.04 -8.64
C ARG A 26 -8.19 22.67 -9.37
N MET A 27 -8.43 23.19 -10.59
CA MET A 27 -7.41 23.87 -11.39
C MET A 27 -6.78 25.07 -10.69
N GLU A 28 -7.55 25.76 -9.85
CA GLU A 28 -7.08 26.94 -9.08
C GLU A 28 -6.08 26.53 -7.98
N ASP A 29 -6.15 25.29 -7.51
CA ASP A 29 -5.31 24.73 -6.44
C ASP A 29 -4.43 23.58 -7.00
N SER A 30 -3.95 23.69 -8.25
CA SER A 30 -3.24 22.60 -8.93
C SER A 30 -1.85 22.34 -8.38
N ASP A 31 -1.14 23.37 -7.93
CA ASP A 31 0.24 23.26 -7.45
C ASP A 31 0.27 22.63 -6.05
N MET A 32 0.60 21.34 -6.02
CA MET A 32 0.70 20.55 -4.79
C MET A 32 2.14 20.11 -4.55
N TYR A 33 2.51 19.99 -3.30
CA TYR A 33 3.86 19.62 -2.85
C TYR A 33 3.82 18.32 -2.06
N LEU A 34 4.76 17.42 -2.36
CA LEU A 34 4.94 16.17 -1.62
C LEU A 34 5.98 16.36 -0.53
N ARG A 35 5.57 16.12 0.71
CA ARG A 35 6.46 16.08 1.87
C ARG A 35 6.70 14.65 2.31
N PRO A 36 7.87 14.06 2.03
CA PRO A 36 8.15 12.67 2.39
C PRO A 36 8.16 12.45 3.90
N ASP A 37 7.52 11.38 4.34
CA ASP A 37 7.66 10.85 5.68
C ASP A 37 8.78 9.79 5.68
N LEU A 38 9.92 10.12 6.27
CA LEU A 38 11.10 9.25 6.26
C LEU A 38 10.91 7.96 7.06
N ASN A 39 9.95 7.91 7.97
CA ASN A 39 9.64 6.69 8.72
C ASN A 39 9.01 5.61 7.82
N THR A 40 8.52 6.01 6.65
CA THR A 40 7.91 5.11 5.65
C THR A 40 8.89 4.68 4.55
N PHE A 41 10.19 4.90 4.76
CA PHE A 41 11.21 4.50 3.79
C PHE A 41 11.33 2.98 3.70
N GLU A 42 11.07 2.44 2.51
CA GLU A 42 11.05 1.01 2.23
C GLU A 42 11.84 0.68 0.98
N ILE A 43 12.68 -0.35 1.00
CA ILE A 43 13.43 -0.82 -0.17
C ILE A 43 12.74 -2.07 -0.71
N PHE A 44 12.31 -2.04 -1.97
CA PHE A 44 11.68 -3.19 -2.60
C PHE A 44 12.67 -4.34 -2.82
N PRO A 45 12.44 -5.54 -2.25
CA PRO A 45 13.36 -6.67 -2.36
C PRO A 45 13.38 -7.29 -3.77
N TRP A 46 12.31 -7.16 -4.54
CA TRP A 46 12.17 -7.78 -5.86
C TRP A 46 12.86 -7.05 -7.02
N ARG A 47 13.60 -5.96 -6.76
CA ARG A 47 14.27 -5.18 -7.82
C ARG A 47 15.79 -5.03 -7.67
N PRO A 48 16.53 -5.99 -7.11
CA PRO A 48 17.97 -5.84 -6.88
C PRO A 48 18.80 -5.78 -8.17
N GLN A 49 18.34 -6.42 -9.25
CA GLN A 49 19.09 -6.52 -10.53
C GLN A 49 19.03 -5.22 -11.34
N GLN A 50 18.06 -4.36 -11.10
CA GLN A 50 17.88 -3.08 -11.80
C GLN A 50 18.34 -1.87 -10.96
N GLY A 51 19.06 -2.14 -9.87
CA GLY A 51 19.34 -1.15 -8.85
C GLY A 51 18.22 -1.11 -7.79
N LYS A 52 18.57 -0.64 -6.60
CA LYS A 52 17.61 -0.55 -5.50
C LYS A 52 16.54 0.47 -5.82
N VAL A 53 15.29 0.07 -5.64
CA VAL A 53 14.10 0.94 -5.71
C VAL A 53 13.52 1.06 -4.31
N ALA A 54 13.21 2.27 -3.89
CA ALA A 54 12.57 2.53 -2.61
C ALA A 54 11.29 3.33 -2.80
N ARG A 55 10.33 3.12 -1.90
CA ARG A 55 9.15 3.97 -1.75
C ARG A 55 9.30 4.88 -0.53
N LEU A 56 8.60 5.99 -0.58
CA LEU A 56 8.31 6.88 0.55
C LEU A 56 6.88 7.34 0.42
N LEU A 57 6.13 7.30 1.50
CA LEU A 57 4.83 7.94 1.56
C LEU A 57 5.01 9.41 1.86
N CYS A 58 4.15 10.22 1.30
CA CYS A 58 4.24 11.67 1.41
C CYS A 58 2.92 12.25 1.91
N ASP A 59 3.00 13.25 2.75
CA ASP A 59 1.89 14.15 2.99
C ASP A 59 1.78 15.17 1.85
N VAL A 60 0.59 15.58 1.51
CA VAL A 60 0.34 16.59 0.48
C VAL A 60 0.16 17.96 1.12
N GLN A 61 0.90 18.94 0.60
CA GLN A 61 0.85 20.33 1.05
C GLN A 61 0.47 21.26 -0.11
N LYS A 62 -0.18 22.38 0.24
CA LYS A 62 -0.43 23.49 -0.69
C LYS A 62 0.83 24.36 -0.85
N ALA A 63 0.81 25.26 -1.82
CA ALA A 63 1.90 26.20 -2.10
C ALA A 63 2.29 27.09 -0.91
N ASP A 64 1.36 27.36 0.00
CA ASP A 64 1.61 28.12 1.21
C ASP A 64 2.18 27.30 2.38
N GLY A 65 2.42 26.01 2.17
CA GLY A 65 2.93 25.05 3.17
C GLY A 65 1.86 24.48 4.10
N SER A 66 0.60 24.88 3.95
CA SER A 66 -0.51 24.26 4.70
C SER A 66 -0.81 22.86 4.17
N MET A 67 -1.33 22.01 5.05
CA MET A 67 -1.74 20.64 4.65
C MET A 67 -2.94 20.71 3.70
N PHE A 68 -2.93 19.83 2.70
CA PHE A 68 -4.09 19.69 1.82
C PHE A 68 -5.18 18.88 2.52
N GLU A 69 -6.32 19.51 2.74
CA GLU A 69 -7.38 18.97 3.60
C GLU A 69 -8.07 17.72 3.06
N SER A 70 -7.98 17.48 1.74
CA SER A 70 -8.54 16.30 1.07
C SER A 70 -7.52 15.18 0.89
N ASP A 71 -6.28 15.34 1.37
CA ASP A 71 -5.31 14.26 1.43
C ASP A 71 -5.82 13.17 2.38
N PRO A 72 -6.05 11.91 1.90
CA PRO A 72 -6.55 10.82 2.73
C PRO A 72 -5.68 10.56 3.97
N ARG A 73 -4.36 10.65 3.82
CA ARG A 73 -3.43 10.46 4.93
C ARG A 73 -3.58 11.56 5.99
N TYR A 74 -3.77 12.80 5.56
CA TYR A 74 -4.04 13.92 6.48
C TYR A 74 -5.38 13.77 7.18
N VAL A 75 -6.43 13.32 6.48
CA VAL A 75 -7.75 13.03 7.07
C VAL A 75 -7.61 11.99 8.18
N LEU A 76 -6.89 10.89 7.93
CA LEU A 76 -6.65 9.86 8.94
C LEU A 76 -5.89 10.43 10.15
N LYS A 77 -4.83 11.19 9.94
CA LYS A 77 -4.07 11.87 11.01
C LYS A 77 -4.96 12.77 11.89
N LYS A 78 -5.91 13.49 11.27
CA LYS A 78 -6.88 14.31 12.01
C LYS A 78 -7.79 13.47 12.89
N VAL A 79 -8.32 12.36 12.36
CA VAL A 79 -9.21 11.46 13.13
C VAL A 79 -8.48 10.82 14.29
N ILE A 80 -7.25 10.34 14.06
CA ILE A 80 -6.38 9.78 15.10
C ILE A 80 -6.12 10.83 16.20
N ALA A 81 -5.87 12.09 15.83
CA ALA A 81 -5.65 13.16 16.79
C ALA A 81 -6.90 13.45 17.63
N GLU A 82 -8.09 13.39 17.06
CA GLU A 82 -9.34 13.53 17.81
C GLU A 82 -9.57 12.35 18.76
N ALA A 83 -9.37 11.12 18.31
CA ALA A 83 -9.45 9.93 19.18
C ALA A 83 -8.50 10.05 20.38
N LYS A 84 -7.26 10.51 20.14
CA LYS A 84 -6.27 10.73 21.20
C LYS A 84 -6.69 11.79 22.21
N LYS A 85 -7.36 12.88 21.78
CA LYS A 85 -7.92 13.88 22.70
C LYS A 85 -9.00 13.29 23.60
N MET A 86 -9.74 12.29 23.10
CA MET A 86 -10.77 11.58 23.86
C MET A 86 -10.19 10.47 24.76
N GLY A 87 -8.86 10.24 24.73
CA GLY A 87 -8.17 9.20 25.50
C GLY A 87 -8.14 7.83 24.85
N TYR A 88 -8.40 7.72 23.54
CA TYR A 88 -8.38 6.47 22.80
C TYR A 88 -7.13 6.35 21.92
N THR A 89 -6.64 5.13 21.76
CA THR A 89 -5.81 4.68 20.64
C THR A 89 -6.68 4.01 19.59
N PHE A 90 -6.24 4.05 18.34
CA PHE A 90 -6.95 3.46 17.21
C PHE A 90 -6.02 2.49 16.49
N ASP A 91 -6.27 1.20 16.67
CA ASP A 91 -5.53 0.11 16.05
C ASP A 91 -6.42 -0.57 15.00
N VAL A 92 -5.81 -1.06 13.91
CA VAL A 92 -6.51 -1.69 12.78
C VAL A 92 -5.77 -2.96 12.40
N GLY A 93 -6.53 -4.07 12.24
CA GLY A 93 -6.05 -5.32 11.65
C GLY A 93 -6.62 -5.45 10.25
N PRO A 94 -5.81 -5.34 9.21
CA PRO A 94 -6.28 -5.44 7.85
C PRO A 94 -6.26 -6.88 7.34
N GLU A 95 -7.24 -7.21 6.53
CA GLU A 95 -7.38 -8.47 5.81
C GLU A 95 -7.35 -8.15 4.31
N CYS A 96 -6.35 -8.67 3.59
CA CYS A 96 -6.17 -8.36 2.19
C CYS A 96 -6.61 -9.53 1.33
N GLU A 97 -7.82 -9.43 0.73
CA GLU A 97 -8.34 -10.43 -0.19
C GLU A 97 -8.08 -10.06 -1.65
N PHE A 98 -7.73 -11.06 -2.45
CA PHE A 98 -7.48 -10.86 -3.89
C PHE A 98 -7.80 -12.10 -4.72
N PHE A 99 -8.02 -11.89 -6.01
CA PHE A 99 -8.26 -12.96 -6.97
C PHE A 99 -7.09 -13.14 -7.93
N SER A 100 -6.75 -14.39 -8.23
CA SER A 100 -5.75 -14.76 -9.25
C SER A 100 -6.43 -15.30 -10.50
N PHE A 101 -6.33 -14.57 -11.61
CA PHE A 101 -6.92 -14.96 -12.90
C PHE A 101 -5.85 -15.20 -13.97
N HIS A 102 -6.20 -16.03 -14.95
CA HIS A 102 -5.41 -16.16 -16.16
C HIS A 102 -5.40 -14.84 -16.94
N THR A 103 -4.30 -14.60 -17.65
CA THR A 103 -4.27 -13.61 -18.72
C THR A 103 -4.64 -14.26 -20.07
N ASP A 104 -5.14 -13.49 -21.00
CA ASP A 104 -5.33 -13.92 -22.40
C ASP A 104 -4.01 -13.92 -23.17
N GLU A 105 -4.09 -14.19 -24.49
CA GLU A 105 -2.93 -14.28 -25.39
C GLU A 105 -2.21 -12.92 -25.54
N ASP A 106 -2.90 -11.82 -25.31
CA ASP A 106 -2.36 -10.45 -25.32
C ASP A 106 -1.82 -10.02 -23.94
N GLY A 107 -1.92 -10.87 -22.90
CA GLY A 107 -1.50 -10.58 -21.53
C GLY A 107 -2.50 -9.75 -20.74
N LEU A 108 -3.74 -9.59 -21.24
CA LEU A 108 -4.79 -8.86 -20.53
C LEU A 108 -5.49 -9.76 -19.50
N PRO A 109 -5.93 -9.20 -18.35
CA PRO A 109 -6.59 -9.98 -17.32
C PRO A 109 -7.94 -10.53 -17.80
N THR A 110 -8.23 -11.77 -17.45
CA THR A 110 -9.52 -12.43 -17.68
C THR A 110 -10.25 -12.66 -16.36
N THR A 111 -11.44 -13.26 -16.42
CA THR A 111 -12.19 -13.75 -15.25
C THR A 111 -12.10 -15.26 -15.10
N PHE A 112 -11.19 -15.93 -15.82
CA PHE A 112 -10.99 -17.36 -15.72
C PHE A 112 -9.97 -17.68 -14.63
N SER A 113 -10.39 -18.47 -13.65
CA SER A 113 -9.50 -19.03 -12.64
C SER A 113 -8.90 -20.35 -13.12
N HIS A 114 -7.73 -20.68 -12.59
CA HIS A 114 -7.01 -21.91 -12.90
C HIS A 114 -7.35 -23.07 -11.95
N GLU A 115 -8.22 -22.81 -10.96
CA GLU A 115 -8.55 -23.76 -9.92
C GLU A 115 -9.98 -23.57 -9.39
N LYS A 116 -10.46 -24.50 -8.57
CA LYS A 116 -11.80 -24.50 -7.98
C LYS A 116 -11.74 -24.84 -6.49
N ALA A 117 -10.66 -24.47 -5.83
CA ALA A 117 -10.54 -24.64 -4.39
C ALA A 117 -11.55 -23.75 -3.64
N SER A 118 -11.73 -24.00 -2.38
CA SER A 118 -12.63 -23.30 -1.47
C SER A 118 -11.90 -22.97 -0.18
N TYR A 119 -12.65 -22.45 0.79
CA TYR A 119 -12.12 -21.97 2.07
C TYR A 119 -11.22 -23.00 2.77
N PHE A 120 -10.00 -22.58 3.08
CA PHE A 120 -8.94 -23.38 3.70
C PHE A 120 -8.52 -24.65 2.95
N ASP A 121 -8.86 -24.78 1.67
CA ASP A 121 -8.33 -25.87 0.86
C ASP A 121 -6.80 -25.72 0.71
N LEU A 122 -6.15 -26.90 0.58
CA LEU A 122 -4.72 -27.03 0.42
C LEU A 122 -4.41 -27.67 -0.93
N GLY A 123 -3.12 -27.74 -1.29
CA GLY A 123 -2.68 -28.52 -2.44
C GLY A 123 -3.13 -29.99 -2.35
N PRO A 124 -3.61 -30.62 -3.43
CA PRO A 124 -3.50 -30.17 -4.83
C PRO A 124 -4.68 -29.31 -5.33
N LEU A 125 -5.66 -28.97 -4.51
CA LEU A 125 -6.83 -28.17 -4.92
C LEU A 125 -6.47 -26.68 -5.05
N ASP A 126 -5.80 -26.13 -4.06
CA ASP A 126 -5.28 -24.78 -4.07
C ASP A 126 -4.00 -24.70 -4.93
N LEU A 127 -4.12 -24.15 -6.13
CA LEU A 127 -2.99 -23.96 -7.04
C LEU A 127 -2.32 -22.57 -6.87
N GLY A 128 -2.89 -21.69 -6.03
CA GLY A 128 -2.33 -20.39 -5.71
C GLY A 128 -1.42 -20.36 -4.48
N GLU A 129 -1.24 -21.48 -3.78
CA GLU A 129 -0.44 -21.58 -2.55
C GLU A 129 0.98 -21.00 -2.70
N ASN A 130 1.65 -21.34 -3.80
CA ASN A 130 3.02 -20.84 -4.05
C ASN A 130 3.06 -19.32 -4.26
N ALA A 131 2.07 -18.76 -4.97
CA ALA A 131 1.99 -17.32 -5.17
C ALA A 131 1.77 -16.58 -3.85
N ARG A 132 0.85 -17.07 -3.00
CA ARG A 132 0.65 -16.52 -1.65
C ARG A 132 1.92 -16.62 -0.81
N ARG A 133 2.60 -17.76 -0.85
CA ARG A 133 3.85 -17.97 -0.13
C ARG A 133 4.92 -16.96 -0.55
N ASP A 134 5.09 -16.72 -1.84
CA ASP A 134 6.06 -15.75 -2.35
C ASP A 134 5.68 -14.33 -1.91
N ILE A 135 4.39 -13.99 -1.87
CA ILE A 135 3.89 -12.73 -1.34
C ILE A 135 4.24 -12.60 0.15
N VAL A 136 3.91 -13.60 0.98
CA VAL A 136 4.18 -13.59 2.42
C VAL A 136 5.66 -13.41 2.71
N LEU A 137 6.52 -14.23 2.08
CA LEU A 137 7.98 -14.14 2.29
C LEU A 137 8.54 -12.79 1.85
N THR A 138 8.00 -12.21 0.78
CA THR A 138 8.39 -10.87 0.31
C THR A 138 7.98 -9.79 1.32
N LEU A 139 6.79 -9.89 1.88
CA LEU A 139 6.28 -8.98 2.90
C LEU A 139 7.11 -9.08 4.20
N GLU A 140 7.44 -10.29 4.62
CA GLU A 140 8.31 -10.52 5.79
C GLU A 140 9.71 -9.93 5.57
N ASP A 141 10.28 -10.07 4.38
CA ASP A 141 11.56 -9.44 4.00
C ASP A 141 11.49 -7.90 4.04
N MET A 142 10.32 -7.33 3.85
CA MET A 142 10.04 -5.90 4.01
C MET A 142 9.74 -5.49 5.46
N GLY A 143 9.66 -6.44 6.38
CA GLY A 143 9.43 -6.19 7.81
C GLY A 143 7.96 -6.19 8.23
N PHE A 144 7.04 -6.63 7.37
CA PHE A 144 5.63 -6.79 7.75
C PHE A 144 5.43 -8.02 8.64
N GLU A 145 4.58 -7.92 9.63
CA GLU A 145 4.11 -9.07 10.41
C GLU A 145 2.84 -9.63 9.76
N VAL A 146 2.97 -10.74 9.03
CA VAL A 146 1.84 -11.49 8.46
C VAL A 146 1.32 -12.46 9.51
N GLU A 147 0.00 -12.50 9.76
CA GLU A 147 -0.65 -13.39 10.72
C GLU A 147 -1.16 -14.67 10.08
N GLU A 148 -1.91 -14.54 8.98
CA GLU A 148 -2.49 -15.67 8.26
C GLU A 148 -2.36 -15.51 6.75
N SER A 149 -2.39 -16.65 6.04
CA SER A 149 -2.45 -16.70 4.58
C SER A 149 -3.15 -17.97 4.16
N HIS A 150 -4.30 -17.87 3.52
CA HIS A 150 -5.14 -19.02 3.16
C HIS A 150 -5.91 -18.79 1.87
N HIS A 151 -6.52 -19.87 1.36
CA HIS A 151 -7.48 -19.83 0.28
C HIS A 151 -8.85 -19.42 0.83
N GLU A 152 -9.51 -18.49 0.13
CA GLU A 152 -10.84 -18.00 0.48
C GLU A 152 -11.99 -18.81 -0.16
N PHE A 153 -13.25 -18.38 0.03
CA PHE A 153 -14.45 -19.13 -0.37
C PHE A 153 -14.61 -19.31 -1.86
N ALA A 154 -14.29 -18.28 -2.64
CA ALA A 154 -14.50 -18.32 -4.08
C ALA A 154 -13.27 -18.93 -4.80
N PRO A 155 -13.47 -19.59 -5.96
CA PRO A 155 -12.36 -20.07 -6.75
C PRO A 155 -11.32 -18.99 -7.04
N ALA A 156 -10.04 -19.30 -6.81
CA ALA A 156 -8.91 -18.40 -6.94
C ALA A 156 -8.94 -17.13 -6.08
N GLN A 157 -9.74 -17.12 -5.03
CA GLN A 157 -9.75 -16.07 -4.01
C GLN A 157 -8.76 -16.45 -2.90
N HIS A 158 -7.89 -15.54 -2.58
CA HIS A 158 -6.81 -15.69 -1.60
C HIS A 158 -6.86 -14.57 -0.59
N GLU A 159 -6.36 -14.84 0.61
CA GLU A 159 -6.28 -13.86 1.68
C GLU A 159 -4.88 -13.88 2.32
N VAL A 160 -4.43 -12.69 2.70
CA VAL A 160 -3.23 -12.47 3.51
C VAL A 160 -3.55 -11.44 4.57
N ASP A 161 -3.46 -11.85 5.83
CA ASP A 161 -3.81 -11.05 6.98
C ASP A 161 -2.57 -10.52 7.67
N PHE A 162 -2.68 -9.30 8.13
CA PHE A 162 -1.61 -8.59 8.81
C PHE A 162 -1.95 -8.42 10.28
N LYS A 163 -0.95 -8.55 11.13
CA LYS A 163 -1.11 -8.20 12.52
C LYS A 163 -1.56 -6.76 12.67
N TYR A 164 -2.53 -6.54 13.57
CA TYR A 164 -3.01 -5.20 13.86
C TYR A 164 -1.90 -4.30 14.40
N ASP A 165 -1.97 -3.03 14.03
CA ASP A 165 -1.06 -1.99 14.52
C ASP A 165 -1.80 -0.63 14.54
N GLU A 166 -1.10 0.41 14.97
CA GLU A 166 -1.61 1.78 14.96
C GLU A 166 -2.10 2.16 13.56
N ALA A 167 -3.26 2.81 13.51
CA ALA A 167 -4.02 2.99 12.27
C ALA A 167 -3.25 3.69 11.13
N LEU A 168 -2.37 4.66 11.45
CA LEU A 168 -1.58 5.33 10.41
C LEU A 168 -0.51 4.39 9.86
N LEU A 169 0.19 3.67 10.72
CA LEU A 169 1.21 2.71 10.32
C LEU A 169 0.59 1.60 9.47
N THR A 170 -0.56 1.08 9.89
CA THR A 170 -1.31 0.08 9.12
C THR A 170 -1.69 0.61 7.74
N ALA A 171 -2.27 1.82 7.66
CA ALA A 171 -2.66 2.43 6.39
C ALA A 171 -1.47 2.75 5.47
N ASP A 172 -0.31 3.07 6.03
CA ASP A 172 0.92 3.31 5.29
C ASP A 172 1.55 2.01 4.74
N ASN A 173 1.26 0.87 5.38
CA ASN A 173 1.79 -0.45 5.00
C ASN A 173 0.97 -1.15 3.93
N ILE A 174 -0.31 -0.89 3.83
CA ILE A 174 -1.23 -1.47 2.86
C ILE A 174 -1.38 -0.61 1.62
#